data_60a3523f30f7f1566620fcf051b354a5
#
_entry.id   60a3523f30f7f1566620fcf051b354a5
#
_cell.length_a   1.000
_cell.length_b   1.000
_cell.length_c   1.000
_cell.angle_alpha   90.00
_cell.angle_beta   90.00
_cell.angle_gamma   90.00
#
_symmetry.space_group_name_H-M   'P 1'
#
loop_
_entity.id
_entity.type
_entity.pdbx_description
1 polymer ?
#
loop_
_entity_poly.entity_id
_entity_poly.type
_entity_poly.pdbx_seq_one_letter_code
_entity_poly.pdbx_strand_id
1 'polypeptide(L)'
;MAKLLAMILAGGEGRRLDPLTRDRAKPAVPFGGRYRIVDFVLSNFANSGILKMKVLVQYKSESLNAHIQRGWRLTSLLDQYVEIVPAQMRVGPKWFEGSADAIYQNLNIITDEEPEFTFVFGADHVYRMDVREMLRFHQERNADLTVAAIPVPVAEASEFGIIEVDAEGRMVSFAEKPLKATE
;
A
#
# COMPACT_ATOMS: atom_id res chain seq x y z
N MET A 1 -16.92 9.90 13.69
CA MET A 1 -16.40 8.89 12.75
C MET A 1 -14.92 8.76 13.03
N ALA A 2 -14.38 7.53 13.03
CA ALA A 2 -12.95 7.28 13.20
C ALA A 2 -12.13 8.06 12.16
N LYS A 3 -11.00 8.63 12.58
CA LYS A 3 -10.10 9.34 11.68
C LYS A 3 -9.18 8.29 11.00
N LEU A 4 -9.37 8.08 9.73
CA LEU A 4 -8.71 7.03 8.94
C LEU A 4 -7.72 7.62 7.96
N LEU A 5 -6.53 7.05 7.87
CA LEU A 5 -5.49 7.45 6.92
C LEU A 5 -5.02 6.24 6.11
N ALA A 6 -4.91 6.35 4.80
CA ALA A 6 -4.28 5.37 3.94
C ALA A 6 -2.90 5.85 3.49
N MET A 7 -1.87 5.06 3.73
CA MET A 7 -0.52 5.23 3.21
C MET A 7 -0.27 4.18 2.11
N ILE A 8 -0.12 4.64 0.88
CA ILE A 8 -0.07 3.78 -0.30
C ILE A 8 1.35 3.78 -0.85
N LEU A 9 1.99 2.62 -0.83
CA LEU A 9 3.37 2.41 -1.25
C LEU A 9 3.45 2.26 -2.78
N ALA A 10 3.99 3.26 -3.46
CA ALA A 10 4.05 3.35 -4.92
C ALA A 10 5.48 3.55 -5.46
N GLY A 11 6.51 3.11 -4.71
CA GLY A 11 7.92 3.36 -5.00
C GLY A 11 8.65 2.28 -5.80
N GLY A 12 8.03 1.16 -6.15
CA GLY A 12 8.69 0.01 -6.78
C GLY A 12 9.10 0.24 -8.24
N GLU A 13 10.31 -0.20 -8.62
CA GLU A 13 10.83 -0.13 -10.01
C GLU A 13 10.02 -0.98 -10.99
N GLY A 14 9.57 -2.17 -10.55
CA GLY A 14 8.77 -3.08 -11.38
C GLY A 14 9.54 -3.75 -12.53
N ARG A 15 10.82 -4.09 -12.34
CA ARG A 15 11.73 -4.66 -13.38
C ARG A 15 11.12 -5.83 -14.17
N ARG A 16 10.27 -6.64 -13.53
CA ARG A 16 9.60 -7.80 -14.16
C ARG A 16 8.61 -7.42 -15.27
N LEU A 17 8.18 -6.14 -15.34
CA LEU A 17 7.27 -5.62 -16.35
C LEU A 17 7.98 -4.83 -17.48
N ASP A 18 9.32 -4.94 -17.63
CA ASP A 18 10.00 -4.35 -18.78
C ASP A 18 9.41 -4.89 -20.10
N PRO A 19 9.16 -4.06 -21.12
CA PRO A 19 9.50 -2.65 -21.26
C PRO A 19 8.49 -1.64 -20.69
N LEU A 20 7.39 -2.06 -20.10
CA LEU A 20 6.32 -1.17 -19.62
C LEU A 20 6.78 -0.22 -18.49
N THR A 21 7.79 -0.63 -17.73
CA THR A 21 8.36 0.13 -16.62
C THR A 21 9.66 0.85 -16.95
N ARG A 22 10.08 0.83 -18.22
CA ARG A 22 11.32 1.48 -18.64
C ARG A 22 11.38 2.96 -18.31
N ASP A 23 10.24 3.68 -18.46
CA ASP A 23 10.16 5.13 -18.29
C ASP A 23 9.14 5.57 -17.22
N ARG A 24 8.64 4.62 -16.42
CA ARG A 24 7.64 4.89 -15.37
C ARG A 24 7.68 3.88 -14.24
N ALA A 25 7.21 4.28 -13.06
CA ALA A 25 7.02 3.38 -11.93
C ALA A 25 5.93 2.33 -12.24
N LYS A 26 6.02 1.13 -11.64
CA LYS A 26 5.04 0.03 -11.82
C LYS A 26 3.58 0.48 -11.59
N PRO A 27 3.25 1.25 -10.53
CA PRO A 27 1.88 1.74 -10.32
C PRO A 27 1.35 2.64 -11.44
N ALA A 28 2.24 3.24 -12.25
CA ALA A 28 1.87 4.09 -13.39
C ALA A 28 1.64 3.33 -14.69
N VAL A 29 1.82 2.02 -14.72
CA VAL A 29 1.59 1.20 -15.93
C VAL A 29 0.11 1.24 -16.30
N PRO A 30 -0.23 1.55 -17.56
CA PRO A 30 -1.60 1.55 -18.05
C PRO A 30 -2.26 0.17 -17.94
N PHE A 31 -3.53 0.15 -17.58
CA PHE A 31 -4.34 -1.04 -17.46
C PHE A 31 -5.77 -0.76 -17.98
N GLY A 32 -6.27 -1.65 -18.85
CA GLY A 32 -7.63 -1.52 -19.36
C GLY A 32 -7.92 -0.21 -20.12
N GLY A 33 -6.93 0.36 -20.79
CA GLY A 33 -7.05 1.56 -21.60
C GLY A 33 -6.81 2.86 -20.83
N ARG A 34 -7.77 3.31 -20.01
CA ARG A 34 -7.70 4.63 -19.34
C ARG A 34 -7.13 4.58 -17.92
N TYR A 35 -7.16 3.42 -17.28
CA TYR A 35 -6.71 3.24 -15.89
C TYR A 35 -5.21 2.94 -15.81
N ARG A 36 -4.67 3.02 -14.59
CA ARG A 36 -3.34 2.57 -14.21
C ARG A 36 -3.43 1.64 -13.02
N ILE A 37 -2.39 0.87 -12.74
CA ILE A 37 -2.39 -0.10 -11.62
C ILE A 37 -2.75 0.58 -10.30
N VAL A 38 -2.27 1.79 -10.04
CA VAL A 38 -2.59 2.55 -8.81
C VAL A 38 -4.10 2.80 -8.63
N ASP A 39 -4.87 2.90 -9.71
CA ASP A 39 -6.30 3.21 -9.62
C ASP A 39 -7.10 2.12 -8.88
N PHE A 40 -6.61 0.88 -8.87
CA PHE A 40 -7.27 -0.22 -8.17
C PHE A 40 -7.20 -0.05 -6.65
N VAL A 41 -6.02 0.23 -6.10
CA VAL A 41 -5.90 0.48 -4.65
C VAL A 41 -6.63 1.75 -4.25
N LEU A 42 -6.49 2.83 -5.01
CA LEU A 42 -7.21 4.08 -4.74
C LEU A 42 -8.73 3.89 -4.78
N SER A 43 -9.23 3.11 -5.76
CA SER A 43 -10.67 2.79 -5.87
C SER A 43 -11.16 1.93 -4.70
N ASN A 44 -10.37 0.97 -4.21
CA ASN A 44 -10.74 0.17 -3.04
C ASN A 44 -10.93 1.07 -1.81
N PHE A 45 -10.03 2.01 -1.55
CA PHE A 45 -10.16 2.98 -0.47
C PHE A 45 -11.34 3.94 -0.67
N ALA A 46 -11.48 4.53 -1.85
CA ALA A 46 -12.56 5.46 -2.15
C ALA A 46 -13.94 4.80 -2.01
N ASN A 47 -14.11 3.58 -2.54
CA ASN A 47 -15.35 2.81 -2.43
C ASN A 47 -15.63 2.37 -0.98
N SER A 48 -14.60 2.28 -0.15
CA SER A 48 -14.71 1.99 1.29
C SER A 48 -14.95 3.25 2.13
N GLY A 49 -15.03 4.45 1.50
CA GLY A 49 -15.23 5.71 2.20
C GLY A 49 -13.98 6.24 2.93
N ILE A 50 -12.80 5.69 2.65
CA ILE A 50 -11.52 6.14 3.20
C ILE A 50 -10.91 7.10 2.18
N LEU A 51 -11.04 8.40 2.43
CA LEU A 51 -10.79 9.45 1.45
C LEU A 51 -9.56 10.33 1.78
N LYS A 52 -8.81 9.99 2.82
CA LYS A 52 -7.50 10.59 3.13
C LYS A 52 -6.42 9.60 2.71
N MET A 53 -5.77 9.87 1.59
CA MET A 53 -4.80 8.95 1.00
C MET A 53 -3.48 9.66 0.70
N LYS A 54 -2.39 9.16 1.26
CA LYS A 54 -1.00 9.60 0.99
C LYS A 54 -0.32 8.54 0.12
N VAL A 55 0.11 8.91 -1.07
CA VAL A 55 0.78 8.01 -2.03
C VAL A 55 2.27 8.26 -1.97
N LEU A 56 3.02 7.34 -1.38
CA LEU A 56 4.47 7.44 -1.21
C LEU A 56 5.17 7.00 -2.50
N VAL A 57 5.88 7.93 -3.12
CA VAL A 57 6.53 7.72 -4.43
C VAL A 57 8.04 7.93 -4.33
N GLN A 58 8.78 7.22 -5.17
CA GLN A 58 10.24 7.33 -5.21
C GLN A 58 10.76 7.29 -6.66
N TYR A 59 10.57 6.17 -7.33
CA TYR A 59 11.17 5.88 -8.62
C TYR A 59 10.26 6.32 -9.78
N LYS A 60 10.83 7.06 -10.76
CA LYS A 60 10.17 7.49 -12.02
C LYS A 60 8.70 7.90 -11.84
N SER A 61 8.44 8.75 -10.85
CA SER A 61 7.08 9.07 -10.38
C SER A 61 6.35 10.12 -11.23
N GLU A 62 7.00 10.79 -12.17
CA GLU A 62 6.44 11.94 -12.91
C GLU A 62 5.09 11.58 -13.56
N SER A 63 5.02 10.49 -14.33
CA SER A 63 3.79 10.10 -15.01
C SER A 63 2.70 9.59 -14.06
N LEU A 64 3.09 9.04 -12.89
CA LEU A 64 2.17 8.68 -11.81
C LEU A 64 1.56 9.93 -11.17
N ASN A 65 2.41 10.90 -10.85
CA ASN A 65 2.00 12.18 -10.27
C ASN A 65 1.01 12.90 -11.17
N ALA A 66 1.33 13.01 -12.46
CA ALA A 66 0.44 13.63 -13.45
C ALA A 66 -0.92 12.92 -13.55
N HIS A 67 -0.95 11.57 -13.46
CA HIS A 67 -2.18 10.80 -13.49
C HIS A 67 -3.05 11.05 -12.25
N ILE A 68 -2.45 10.97 -11.06
CA ILE A 68 -3.17 11.18 -9.79
C ILE A 68 -3.71 12.62 -9.72
N GLN A 69 -2.90 13.62 -10.00
CA GLN A 69 -3.32 15.02 -9.97
C GLN A 69 -4.47 15.35 -10.93
N ARG A 70 -4.55 14.67 -12.07
CA ARG A 70 -5.62 14.88 -13.07
C ARG A 70 -6.87 14.07 -12.77
N GLY A 71 -6.71 12.83 -12.33
CA GLY A 71 -7.80 11.86 -12.18
C GLY A 71 -8.42 11.80 -10.79
N TRP A 72 -7.64 12.02 -9.75
CA TRP A 72 -8.06 11.82 -8.35
C TRP A 72 -8.25 13.15 -7.61
N ARG A 73 -9.25 13.92 -8.06
CA ARG A 73 -9.58 15.21 -7.46
C ARG A 73 -10.71 15.03 -6.45
N LEU A 74 -10.37 14.88 -5.18
CA LEU A 74 -11.32 14.85 -4.08
C LEU A 74 -11.60 16.26 -3.56
N THR A 75 -12.59 16.39 -2.70
CA THR A 75 -13.06 17.69 -2.19
C THR A 75 -12.27 18.09 -0.94
N SER A 76 -11.29 18.95 -1.08
CA SER A 76 -10.48 19.46 0.04
C SER A 76 -11.32 20.18 1.12
N LEU A 77 -12.44 20.78 0.76
CA LEU A 77 -13.38 21.38 1.72
C LEU A 77 -13.95 20.36 2.74
N LEU A 78 -13.98 19.08 2.40
CA LEU A 78 -14.39 17.99 3.27
C LEU A 78 -13.20 17.22 3.85
N ASP A 79 -12.02 17.79 3.80
CA ASP A 79 -10.76 17.16 4.25
C ASP A 79 -10.50 15.80 3.58
N GLN A 80 -10.80 15.73 2.26
CA GLN A 80 -10.63 14.56 1.40
C GLN A 80 -9.54 14.84 0.36
N TYR A 81 -8.56 13.95 0.27
CA TYR A 81 -7.44 14.13 -0.66
C TYR A 81 -6.80 12.82 -1.09
N VAL A 82 -6.19 12.85 -2.27
CA VAL A 82 -5.15 11.91 -2.69
C VAL A 82 -3.88 12.74 -2.92
N GLU A 83 -2.96 12.65 -1.98
CA GLU A 83 -1.75 13.47 -1.96
C GLU A 83 -0.50 12.63 -2.23
N ILE A 84 0.38 13.13 -3.06
CA ILE A 84 1.63 12.48 -3.42
C ILE A 84 2.71 12.93 -2.46
N VAL A 85 3.41 11.98 -1.88
CA VAL A 85 4.52 12.18 -0.96
C VAL A 85 5.79 11.61 -1.59
N PRO A 86 6.62 12.44 -2.22
CA PRO A 86 7.92 11.99 -2.71
C PRO A 86 8.89 11.72 -1.56
N ALA A 87 9.87 10.84 -1.80
CA ALA A 87 10.95 10.60 -0.85
C ALA A 87 11.69 11.90 -0.55
N GLN A 88 11.80 12.27 0.74
CA GLN A 88 12.30 13.58 1.18
C GLN A 88 13.68 13.52 1.86
N MET A 89 14.30 12.33 1.94
CA MET A 89 15.59 12.12 2.60
C MET A 89 15.65 12.68 4.04
N ARG A 90 14.55 12.60 4.80
CA ARG A 90 14.44 13.20 6.15
C ARG A 90 15.36 12.56 7.18
N VAL A 91 15.70 11.28 6.99
CA VAL A 91 16.55 10.49 7.90
C VAL A 91 17.98 10.36 7.36
N GLY A 92 18.37 11.22 6.41
CA GLY A 92 19.68 11.20 5.77
C GLY A 92 19.58 11.16 4.24
N PRO A 93 20.69 11.26 3.49
CA PRO A 93 20.71 11.29 2.02
C PRO A 93 20.47 9.91 1.43
N LYS A 94 19.35 9.27 1.80
CA LYS A 94 18.97 7.92 1.38
C LYS A 94 17.56 7.90 0.82
N TRP A 95 17.37 7.12 -0.22
CA TRP A 95 16.06 6.71 -0.71
C TRP A 95 15.43 5.69 0.26
N PHE A 96 14.13 5.40 0.07
CA PHE A 96 13.49 4.32 0.83
C PHE A 96 14.16 2.98 0.55
N GLU A 97 14.66 2.32 1.57
CA GLU A 97 15.34 1.02 1.48
C GLU A 97 14.34 -0.16 1.46
N GLY A 98 13.06 0.10 1.68
CA GLY A 98 11.99 -0.89 1.69
C GLY A 98 10.65 -0.30 2.13
N SER A 99 9.63 -1.15 2.20
CA SER A 99 8.27 -0.72 2.56
C SER A 99 8.19 -0.16 3.98
N ALA A 100 8.84 -0.82 4.94
CA ALA A 100 8.87 -0.37 6.33
C ALA A 100 9.64 0.95 6.47
N ASP A 101 10.76 1.09 5.78
CA ASP A 101 11.55 2.31 5.79
C ASP A 101 10.78 3.49 5.16
N ALA A 102 10.01 3.25 4.10
CA ALA A 102 9.14 4.27 3.51
C ALA A 102 8.13 4.82 4.52
N ILE A 103 7.53 3.96 5.35
CA ILE A 103 6.63 4.39 6.43
C ILE A 103 7.41 5.13 7.53
N TYR A 104 8.55 4.56 7.96
CA TYR A 104 9.38 5.14 9.01
C TYR A 104 9.84 6.57 8.67
N GLN A 105 10.34 6.79 7.46
CA GLN A 105 10.75 8.13 7.00
C GLN A 105 9.59 9.13 6.90
N ASN A 106 8.34 8.67 6.92
CA ASN A 106 7.13 9.48 6.81
C ASN A 106 6.23 9.40 8.06
N LEU A 107 6.75 8.97 9.23
CA LEU A 107 6.01 8.95 10.49
C LEU A 107 5.43 10.30 10.89
N ASN A 108 6.07 11.40 10.49
CA ASN A 108 5.54 12.75 10.70
C ASN A 108 4.14 12.93 10.11
N ILE A 109 3.81 12.27 8.99
CA ILE A 109 2.47 12.33 8.39
C ILE A 109 1.44 11.73 9.35
N ILE A 110 1.78 10.60 9.98
CA ILE A 110 0.90 9.96 10.97
C ILE A 110 0.75 10.86 12.19
N THR A 111 1.86 11.47 12.65
CA THR A 111 1.84 12.41 13.78
C THR A 111 1.00 13.66 13.49
N ASP A 112 1.15 14.24 12.28
CA ASP A 112 0.44 15.46 11.89
C ASP A 112 -1.06 15.22 11.63
N GLU A 113 -1.40 14.06 11.07
CA GLU A 113 -2.78 13.69 10.75
C GLU A 113 -3.51 13.10 11.96
N GLU A 114 -2.81 12.57 12.96
CA GLU A 114 -3.38 11.93 14.17
C GLU A 114 -4.53 10.97 13.87
N PRO A 115 -4.36 9.98 12.97
CA PRO A 115 -5.41 9.04 12.64
C PRO A 115 -5.63 8.05 13.78
N GLU A 116 -6.87 7.59 13.95
CA GLU A 116 -7.20 6.49 14.84
C GLU A 116 -6.70 5.15 14.26
N PHE A 117 -6.78 5.00 12.93
CA PHE A 117 -6.26 3.84 12.22
C PHE A 117 -5.50 4.26 10.97
N THR A 118 -4.36 3.61 10.74
CA THR A 118 -3.54 3.80 9.53
C THR A 118 -3.52 2.52 8.70
N PHE A 119 -3.87 2.63 7.43
CA PHE A 119 -3.77 1.56 6.45
C PHE A 119 -2.47 1.69 5.66
N VAL A 120 -1.75 0.59 5.47
CA VAL A 120 -0.53 0.53 4.65
C VAL A 120 -0.74 -0.49 3.54
N PHE A 121 -0.81 -0.04 2.29
CA PHE A 121 -1.11 -0.89 1.13
C PHE A 121 -0.12 -0.65 0.00
N GLY A 122 0.24 -1.72 -0.72
CA GLY A 122 1.02 -1.63 -1.95
C GLY A 122 0.14 -1.21 -3.14
N ALA A 123 0.73 -0.44 -4.08
CA ALA A 123 0.07 -0.02 -5.33
C ALA A 123 0.59 -0.79 -6.55
N ASP A 124 1.03 -2.03 -6.37
CA ASP A 124 1.78 -2.76 -7.38
C ASP A 124 1.06 -3.99 -7.94
N HIS A 125 -0.18 -4.23 -7.53
CA HIS A 125 -1.01 -5.34 -8.00
C HIS A 125 -2.47 -4.90 -8.19
N VAL A 126 -3.22 -5.72 -8.95
CA VAL A 126 -4.62 -5.48 -9.28
C VAL A 126 -5.49 -6.41 -8.44
N TYR A 127 -6.38 -5.85 -7.61
CA TYR A 127 -7.27 -6.59 -6.74
C TYR A 127 -8.51 -5.77 -6.40
N ARG A 128 -9.54 -6.42 -5.92
CA ARG A 128 -10.75 -5.80 -5.39
C ARG A 128 -10.93 -6.19 -3.93
N MET A 129 -11.12 -5.19 -3.07
CA MET A 129 -11.27 -5.39 -1.63
C MET A 129 -12.18 -4.31 -1.03
N ASP A 130 -13.06 -4.69 -0.12
CA ASP A 130 -13.72 -3.76 0.79
C ASP A 130 -12.84 -3.60 2.04
N VAL A 131 -12.14 -2.47 2.13
CA VAL A 131 -11.19 -2.20 3.21
C VAL A 131 -11.90 -2.08 4.58
N ARG A 132 -13.21 -1.80 4.58
CA ARG A 132 -14.01 -1.74 5.82
C ARG A 132 -14.09 -3.09 6.53
N GLU A 133 -14.05 -4.20 5.80
CA GLU A 133 -14.04 -5.53 6.39
C GLU A 133 -12.76 -5.79 7.18
N MET A 134 -11.61 -5.33 6.65
CA MET A 134 -10.34 -5.39 7.37
C MET A 134 -10.36 -4.54 8.65
N LEU A 135 -10.91 -3.31 8.57
CA LEU A 135 -11.06 -2.44 9.72
C LEU A 135 -11.96 -3.06 10.79
N ARG A 136 -13.12 -3.60 10.39
CA ARG A 136 -14.05 -4.26 11.31
C ARG A 136 -13.37 -5.44 12.02
N PHE A 137 -12.68 -6.30 11.27
CA PHE A 137 -11.94 -7.43 11.83
C PHE A 137 -10.88 -6.96 12.83
N HIS A 138 -10.14 -5.90 12.51
CA HIS A 138 -9.14 -5.30 13.39
C HIS A 138 -9.76 -4.85 14.72
N GLN A 139 -10.87 -4.14 14.66
CA GLN A 139 -11.58 -3.62 15.84
C GLN A 139 -12.20 -4.76 16.68
N GLU A 140 -12.86 -5.73 16.04
CA GLU A 140 -13.48 -6.88 16.73
C GLU A 140 -12.45 -7.74 17.47
N ARG A 141 -11.22 -7.81 16.96
CA ARG A 141 -10.13 -8.55 17.58
C ARG A 141 -9.30 -7.72 18.56
N ASN A 142 -9.58 -6.44 18.68
CA ASN A 142 -8.76 -5.49 19.43
C ASN A 142 -7.27 -5.67 19.12
N ALA A 143 -6.95 -5.76 17.82
CA ALA A 143 -5.62 -6.06 17.34
C ALA A 143 -4.76 -4.79 17.29
N ASP A 144 -3.44 -4.92 17.53
CA ASP A 144 -2.48 -3.85 17.30
C ASP A 144 -2.10 -3.74 15.83
N LEU A 145 -2.08 -4.88 15.12
CA LEU A 145 -1.78 -5.00 13.71
C LEU A 145 -2.66 -6.07 13.06
N THR A 146 -3.18 -5.78 11.85
CA THR A 146 -3.90 -6.74 11.03
C THR A 146 -3.24 -6.83 9.65
N VAL A 147 -2.95 -8.05 9.21
CA VAL A 147 -2.31 -8.32 7.91
C VAL A 147 -3.29 -9.04 7.00
N ALA A 148 -3.51 -8.49 5.79
CA ALA A 148 -4.26 -9.18 4.75
C ALA A 148 -3.37 -10.25 4.11
N ALA A 149 -3.81 -11.50 4.14
CA ALA A 149 -3.09 -12.64 3.58
C ALA A 149 -4.03 -13.53 2.76
N ILE A 150 -3.45 -14.27 1.83
CA ILE A 150 -4.14 -15.29 1.05
C ILE A 150 -3.40 -16.62 1.19
N PRO A 151 -4.11 -17.76 1.23
CA PRO A 151 -3.45 -19.05 1.20
C PRO A 151 -2.73 -19.25 -0.15
N VAL A 152 -1.51 -19.76 -0.10
CA VAL A 152 -0.72 -20.09 -1.29
C VAL A 152 -0.27 -21.56 -1.23
N PRO A 153 -0.12 -22.24 -2.38
CA PRO A 153 0.44 -23.59 -2.41
C PRO A 153 1.85 -23.63 -1.83
N VAL A 154 2.17 -24.69 -1.07
CA VAL A 154 3.50 -24.87 -0.46
C VAL A 154 4.62 -24.79 -1.51
N ALA A 155 4.38 -25.29 -2.74
CA ALA A 155 5.35 -25.24 -3.83
C ALA A 155 5.73 -23.78 -4.26
N GLU A 156 4.87 -22.80 -3.99
CA GLU A 156 5.07 -21.38 -4.35
C GLU A 156 5.56 -20.54 -3.17
N ALA A 157 5.66 -21.12 -1.96
CA ALA A 157 5.99 -20.41 -0.73
C ALA A 157 7.33 -19.63 -0.80
N SER A 158 8.31 -20.12 -1.57
CA SER A 158 9.60 -19.46 -1.77
C SER A 158 9.53 -18.11 -2.52
N GLU A 159 8.39 -17.81 -3.15
CA GLU A 159 8.18 -16.54 -3.87
C GLU A 159 7.57 -15.43 -2.97
N PHE A 160 7.06 -15.80 -1.79
CA PHE A 160 6.27 -14.92 -0.93
C PHE A 160 6.84 -14.82 0.49
N GLY A 161 6.43 -13.78 1.21
CA GLY A 161 6.48 -13.75 2.66
C GLY A 161 5.38 -14.65 3.23
N ILE A 162 5.74 -15.65 3.99
CA ILE A 162 4.81 -16.65 4.56
C ILE A 162 4.54 -16.31 6.01
N ILE A 163 3.28 -16.28 6.38
CA ILE A 163 2.83 -16.16 7.76
C ILE A 163 2.17 -17.47 8.20
N GLU A 164 2.44 -17.88 9.43
CA GLU A 164 1.72 -18.94 10.10
C GLU A 164 0.73 -18.31 11.07
N VAL A 165 -0.46 -18.87 11.16
CA VAL A 165 -1.51 -18.41 12.06
C VAL A 165 -2.00 -19.54 12.94
N ASP A 166 -2.41 -19.22 14.17
CA ASP A 166 -3.09 -20.15 15.08
C ASP A 166 -4.58 -20.35 14.69
N ALA A 167 -5.29 -21.14 15.45
CA ALA A 167 -6.70 -21.43 15.24
C ALA A 167 -7.60 -20.18 15.38
N GLU A 168 -7.16 -19.17 16.09
CA GLU A 168 -7.83 -17.87 16.31
C GLU A 168 -7.46 -16.85 15.22
N GLY A 169 -6.55 -17.22 14.29
CA GLY A 169 -6.09 -16.34 13.21
C GLY A 169 -5.03 -15.32 13.64
N ARG A 170 -4.33 -15.55 14.78
CA ARG A 170 -3.21 -14.70 15.19
C ARG A 170 -1.93 -15.17 14.49
N MET A 171 -1.14 -14.22 14.02
CA MET A 171 0.16 -14.51 13.43
C MET A 171 1.13 -14.99 14.51
N VAL A 172 1.65 -16.20 14.35
CA VAL A 172 2.61 -16.84 15.28
C VAL A 172 4.03 -16.85 14.73
N SER A 173 4.19 -16.84 13.40
CA SER A 173 5.51 -16.73 12.78
C SER A 173 5.45 -16.00 11.43
N PHE A 174 6.62 -15.55 10.96
CA PHE A 174 6.83 -14.97 9.64
C PHE A 174 8.15 -15.46 9.05
N ALA A 175 8.13 -15.88 7.79
CA ALA A 175 9.31 -16.25 7.04
C ALA A 175 9.31 -15.58 5.65
N GLU A 176 10.29 -14.73 5.39
CA GLU A 176 10.47 -14.11 4.07
C GLU A 176 11.10 -15.11 3.11
N LYS A 177 10.39 -15.48 2.05
CA LYS A 177 10.83 -16.37 0.95
C LYS A 177 11.57 -17.63 1.46
N PRO A 178 10.92 -18.46 2.24
CA PRO A 178 11.57 -19.62 2.85
C PRO A 178 12.11 -20.56 1.77
N LEU A 179 13.36 -21.01 1.91
CA LEU A 179 14.02 -21.94 0.99
C LEU A 179 13.37 -23.33 1.00
N LYS A 180 12.70 -23.69 2.11
CA LYS A 180 11.83 -24.86 2.25
C LYS A 180 10.66 -24.44 3.11
N ALA A 181 9.44 -24.58 2.59
CA ALA A 181 8.27 -24.57 3.44
C ALA A 181 8.23 -25.93 4.16
N THR A 182 8.27 -25.92 5.47
CA THR A 182 7.91 -27.09 6.28
C THR A 182 6.40 -27.21 6.27
N GLU A 183 5.90 -28.43 6.02
CA GLU A 183 4.46 -28.78 6.10
C GLU A 183 3.90 -28.50 7.49
#